data_21b678768bb3c26ba6386a3edcdc359a
#
_entry.id   21b678768bb3c26ba6386a3edcdc359a
#
_cell.length_a   1.000
_cell.length_b   1.000
_cell.length_c   1.000
_cell.angle_alpha   90.00
_cell.angle_beta   90.00
_cell.angle_gamma   90.00
#
_symmetry.space_group_name_H-M   'P 1'
#
loop_
_entity.id
_entity.type
_entity.pdbx_description
1 polymer ?
#
loop_
_entity_poly.entity_id
_entity_poly.type
_entity_poly.pdbx_seq_one_letter_code
_entity_poly.pdbx_strand_id
1 'polypeptide(L)'
;MREIVFVRLETDTGLMGYGLSGPIQRFAVRELINKEVAPLLIGKDALATERHWYDLFYRLNPRAQTGAWSSAVSAVDIALWDVKGKQLGQPVWRLLGGYSATVPVYITFGLLEYSRAQLVEVAKHFTAQGYDKLKMVVGINGAQDPAEDAARVRAVREAVGEKVELMVDANYLFSFPYALDLAKRIEPFGITWFEEPIYGNDARLLANLRRQTRIPISAGQNEGHKWRHRELLIHEAVDILQPNVVYVGGYTEGVKVAAMAQAYNVPIANGGGWPHHNMHLIAAVANGWRVEFHVPMWVTGEMIYRDPPKPSRGKVTLTERPGLGLEPNEEALKEAREP
;
A
#
# COMPACT_ATOMS: atom_id res chain seq x y z
N MET A 1 2.73 17.44 -6.55
CA MET A 1 1.59 16.64 -6.04
C MET A 1 1.37 15.47 -6.99
N ARG A 2 0.99 14.30 -6.50
CA ARG A 2 0.53 13.23 -7.39
C ARG A 2 -0.96 13.43 -7.67
N GLU A 3 -1.36 13.23 -8.92
CA GLU A 3 -2.77 13.23 -9.32
C GLU A 3 -3.48 12.04 -8.66
N ILE A 4 -4.69 12.26 -8.15
CA ILE A 4 -5.49 11.26 -7.44
C ILE A 4 -6.96 11.36 -7.83
N VAL A 5 -7.74 10.32 -7.57
CA VAL A 5 -9.20 10.41 -7.51
C VAL A 5 -9.60 10.50 -6.04
N PHE A 6 -10.12 11.65 -5.64
CA PHE A 6 -10.62 11.87 -4.29
C PHE A 6 -12.14 11.70 -4.29
N VAL A 7 -12.65 10.80 -3.45
CA VAL A 7 -14.07 10.48 -3.34
C VAL A 7 -14.65 11.20 -2.12
N ARG A 8 -15.77 11.87 -2.34
CA ARG A 8 -16.63 12.43 -1.31
C ARG A 8 -17.99 11.72 -1.38
N LEU A 9 -18.41 11.12 -0.28
CA LEU A 9 -19.70 10.48 -0.12
C LEU A 9 -20.48 11.26 0.94
N GLU A 10 -21.73 11.63 0.63
CA GLU A 10 -22.62 12.34 1.54
C GLU A 10 -23.86 11.48 1.82
N THR A 11 -24.24 11.37 3.09
CA THR A 11 -25.46 10.70 3.52
C THR A 11 -26.62 11.70 3.59
N ASP A 12 -27.85 11.20 3.66
CA ASP A 12 -29.08 11.99 3.88
C ASP A 12 -29.08 12.74 5.22
N THR A 13 -28.28 12.29 6.18
CA THR A 13 -28.07 12.97 7.47
C THR A 13 -26.99 14.05 7.43
N GLY A 14 -26.34 14.29 6.26
CA GLY A 14 -25.25 15.25 6.09
C GLY A 14 -23.87 14.74 6.56
N LEU A 15 -23.77 13.45 6.89
CA LEU A 15 -22.47 12.87 7.25
C LEU A 15 -21.62 12.66 6.01
N MET A 16 -20.35 13.12 6.07
CA MET A 16 -19.42 13.04 4.96
C MET A 16 -18.38 11.94 5.18
N GLY A 17 -18.18 11.09 4.18
CA GLY A 17 -17.09 10.13 4.12
C GLY A 17 -16.13 10.42 2.97
N TYR A 18 -14.85 10.11 3.16
CA TYR A 18 -13.80 10.41 2.22
C TYR A 18 -13.00 9.15 1.90
N GLY A 19 -12.65 9.01 0.60
CA GLY A 19 -11.80 7.93 0.13
C GLY A 19 -10.93 8.40 -1.03
N LEU A 20 -9.96 7.61 -1.43
CA LEU A 20 -9.13 7.95 -2.58
C LEU A 20 -8.69 6.73 -3.37
N SER A 21 -8.33 6.97 -4.63
CA SER A 21 -7.54 6.09 -5.46
C SER A 21 -6.28 6.81 -5.94
N GLY A 22 -5.24 6.03 -6.25
CA GLY A 22 -3.97 6.55 -6.76
C GLY A 22 -4.05 7.09 -8.20
N PRO A 23 -2.90 7.54 -8.75
CA PRO A 23 -2.84 8.22 -10.05
C PRO A 23 -3.08 7.32 -11.25
N ILE A 24 -2.85 6.01 -11.10
CA ILE A 24 -2.92 5.07 -12.21
C ILE A 24 -4.37 4.88 -12.65
N GLN A 25 -4.63 5.04 -13.94
CA GLN A 25 -5.96 4.92 -14.54
C GLN A 25 -7.01 5.91 -13.96
N ARG A 26 -6.58 7.02 -13.38
CA ARG A 26 -7.46 7.95 -12.65
C ARG A 26 -8.71 8.39 -13.42
N PHE A 27 -8.60 8.65 -14.72
CA PHE A 27 -9.76 9.00 -15.55
C PHE A 27 -10.77 7.86 -15.64
N ALA A 28 -10.30 6.64 -15.87
CA ALA A 28 -11.17 5.46 -15.89
C ALA A 28 -11.80 5.21 -14.52
N VAL A 29 -11.04 5.34 -13.44
CA VAL A 29 -11.52 5.19 -12.06
C VAL A 29 -12.59 6.24 -11.75
N ARG A 30 -12.38 7.51 -12.12
CA ARG A 30 -13.36 8.60 -11.95
C ARG A 30 -14.68 8.29 -12.67
N GLU A 31 -14.60 7.90 -13.94
CA GLU A 31 -15.80 7.57 -14.71
C GLU A 31 -16.52 6.32 -14.19
N LEU A 32 -15.79 5.29 -13.81
CA LEU A 32 -16.37 4.10 -13.18
C LEU A 32 -17.13 4.44 -11.89
N ILE A 33 -16.54 5.28 -11.03
CA ILE A 33 -17.20 5.72 -9.80
C ILE A 33 -18.48 6.48 -10.15
N ASN A 34 -18.41 7.47 -11.03
CA ASN A 34 -19.54 8.35 -11.32
C ASN A 34 -20.66 7.69 -12.12
N LYS A 35 -20.33 6.81 -13.06
CA LYS A 35 -21.28 6.23 -14.03
C LYS A 35 -21.79 4.84 -13.66
N GLU A 36 -20.96 4.04 -12.98
CA GLU A 36 -21.28 2.64 -12.68
C GLU A 36 -21.52 2.39 -11.18
N VAL A 37 -20.66 2.96 -10.32
CA VAL A 37 -20.71 2.67 -8.88
C VAL A 37 -21.74 3.54 -8.16
N ALA A 38 -21.69 4.86 -8.35
CA ALA A 38 -22.58 5.79 -7.64
C ALA A 38 -24.08 5.49 -7.83
N PRO A 39 -24.58 5.18 -9.04
CA PRO A 39 -26.00 4.85 -9.23
C PRO A 39 -26.46 3.61 -8.46
N LEU A 40 -25.55 2.70 -8.11
CA LEU A 40 -25.86 1.48 -7.35
C LEU A 40 -25.94 1.73 -5.84
N LEU A 41 -25.35 2.83 -5.35
CA LEU A 41 -25.22 3.15 -3.93
C LEU A 41 -26.18 4.24 -3.46
N ILE A 42 -26.59 5.15 -4.35
CA ILE A 42 -27.51 6.25 -4.01
C ILE A 42 -28.80 5.67 -3.42
N GLY A 43 -29.22 6.19 -2.26
CA GLY A 43 -30.42 5.75 -1.54
C GLY A 43 -30.28 4.41 -0.80
N LYS A 44 -29.06 3.88 -0.66
CA LYS A 44 -28.78 2.67 0.11
C LYS A 44 -28.20 2.99 1.48
N ASP A 45 -28.31 2.02 2.40
CA ASP A 45 -27.73 2.13 3.74
C ASP A 45 -26.19 2.15 3.67
N ALA A 46 -25.58 3.30 3.98
CA ALA A 46 -24.13 3.48 3.95
C ALA A 46 -23.36 2.58 4.93
N LEU A 47 -24.00 2.01 5.94
CA LEU A 47 -23.38 1.13 6.93
C LEU A 47 -23.22 -0.31 6.45
N ALA A 48 -23.91 -0.70 5.37
CA ALA A 48 -23.90 -2.05 4.81
C ALA A 48 -22.67 -2.34 3.92
N THR A 49 -21.47 -2.05 4.41
CA THR A 49 -20.20 -2.09 3.65
C THR A 49 -19.95 -3.42 2.93
N GLU A 50 -20.18 -4.56 3.62
CA GLU A 50 -20.04 -5.90 3.04
C GLU A 50 -21.01 -6.14 1.89
N ARG A 51 -22.27 -5.70 2.04
CA ARG A 51 -23.30 -5.84 1.02
C ARG A 51 -22.94 -5.03 -0.21
N HIS A 52 -22.50 -3.78 -0.04
CA HIS A 52 -22.08 -2.92 -1.15
C HIS A 52 -20.88 -3.50 -1.87
N TRP A 53 -19.85 -3.95 -1.13
CA TRP A 53 -18.71 -4.61 -1.74
C TRP A 53 -19.14 -5.82 -2.59
N TYR A 54 -20.02 -6.68 -2.05
CA TYR A 54 -20.51 -7.86 -2.75
C TYR A 54 -21.27 -7.49 -4.03
N ASP A 55 -22.23 -6.58 -3.95
CA ASP A 55 -23.06 -6.17 -5.08
C ASP A 55 -22.21 -5.50 -6.19
N LEU A 56 -21.26 -4.65 -5.82
CA LEU A 56 -20.32 -4.01 -6.73
C LEU A 56 -19.39 -5.03 -7.40
N PHE A 57 -18.84 -5.96 -6.66
CA PHE A 57 -17.98 -7.00 -7.21
C PHE A 57 -18.74 -7.86 -8.24
N TYR A 58 -19.90 -8.34 -7.87
CA TYR A 58 -20.67 -9.22 -8.76
C TYR A 58 -21.34 -8.51 -9.93
N ARG A 59 -21.45 -7.20 -9.91
CA ARG A 59 -21.94 -6.42 -11.05
C ARG A 59 -21.13 -6.69 -12.32
N LEU A 60 -19.82 -6.76 -12.22
CA LEU A 60 -18.93 -7.10 -13.34
C LEU A 60 -18.44 -8.55 -13.31
N ASN A 61 -18.66 -9.25 -12.18
CA ASN A 61 -18.23 -10.63 -11.94
C ASN A 61 -16.76 -10.84 -12.36
N PRO A 62 -16.16 -12.01 -12.42
CA PRO A 62 -14.71 -12.15 -12.38
C PRO A 62 -13.90 -11.32 -13.41
N ARG A 63 -14.56 -10.55 -14.25
CA ARG A 63 -13.90 -9.56 -15.14
C ARG A 63 -13.19 -8.42 -14.41
N ALA A 64 -13.48 -8.20 -13.12
CA ALA A 64 -13.07 -7.03 -12.36
C ALA A 64 -12.16 -7.35 -11.17
N GLN A 65 -11.33 -8.38 -11.26
CA GLN A 65 -10.50 -8.83 -10.15
C GLN A 65 -9.34 -7.88 -9.79
N THR A 66 -8.93 -7.00 -10.69
CA THR A 66 -7.84 -6.04 -10.45
C THR A 66 -7.98 -4.83 -11.39
N GLY A 67 -7.13 -3.81 -11.21
CA GLY A 67 -7.06 -2.62 -12.07
C GLY A 67 -8.10 -1.55 -11.72
N ALA A 68 -8.60 -0.81 -12.73
CA ALA A 68 -9.44 0.37 -12.50
C ALA A 68 -10.69 0.08 -11.68
N TRP A 69 -11.33 -1.07 -11.86
CA TRP A 69 -12.52 -1.42 -11.10
C TRP A 69 -12.22 -1.67 -9.62
N SER A 70 -11.20 -2.46 -9.30
CA SER A 70 -10.81 -2.68 -7.89
C SER A 70 -10.39 -1.38 -7.21
N SER A 71 -9.72 -0.48 -7.93
CA SER A 71 -9.37 0.86 -7.45
C SER A 71 -10.59 1.72 -7.19
N ALA A 72 -11.60 1.69 -8.08
CA ALA A 72 -12.86 2.43 -7.91
C ALA A 72 -13.65 1.91 -6.69
N VAL A 73 -13.79 0.59 -6.56
CA VAL A 73 -14.44 -0.06 -5.41
C VAL A 73 -13.69 0.26 -4.12
N SER A 74 -12.35 0.21 -4.14
CA SER A 74 -11.52 0.57 -2.98
C SER A 74 -11.79 1.98 -2.48
N ALA A 75 -11.76 2.96 -3.37
CA ALA A 75 -11.96 4.36 -3.01
C ALA A 75 -13.34 4.60 -2.38
N VAL A 76 -14.37 3.94 -2.91
CA VAL A 76 -15.74 4.04 -2.37
C VAL A 76 -15.90 3.27 -1.06
N ASP A 77 -15.33 2.08 -0.93
CA ASP A 77 -15.35 1.30 0.31
C ASP A 77 -14.66 2.05 1.46
N ILE A 78 -13.52 2.68 1.18
CA ILE A 78 -12.83 3.54 2.15
C ILE A 78 -13.75 4.67 2.64
N ALA A 79 -14.47 5.35 1.72
CA ALA A 79 -15.40 6.42 2.07
C ALA A 79 -16.60 5.89 2.90
N LEU A 80 -17.13 4.70 2.57
CA LEU A 80 -18.20 4.06 3.35
C LEU A 80 -17.73 3.68 4.77
N TRP A 81 -16.53 3.18 4.92
CA TRP A 81 -15.94 2.90 6.24
C TRP A 81 -15.68 4.17 7.04
N ASP A 82 -15.33 5.28 6.39
CA ASP A 82 -15.20 6.58 7.05
C ASP A 82 -16.56 7.07 7.58
N VAL A 83 -17.65 6.99 6.77
CA VAL A 83 -19.02 7.25 7.23
C VAL A 83 -19.39 6.35 8.41
N LYS A 84 -19.15 5.05 8.28
CA LYS A 84 -19.50 4.07 9.32
C LYS A 84 -18.78 4.37 10.65
N GLY A 85 -17.50 4.69 10.59
CA GLY A 85 -16.72 5.08 11.77
C GLY A 85 -17.25 6.36 12.40
N LYS A 86 -17.58 7.38 11.62
CA LYS A 86 -18.17 8.64 12.10
C LYS A 86 -19.56 8.43 12.72
N GLN A 87 -20.41 7.65 12.06
CA GLN A 87 -21.76 7.32 12.57
C GLN A 87 -21.69 6.58 13.90
N LEU A 88 -20.72 5.69 14.08
CA LEU A 88 -20.56 4.88 15.29
C LEU A 88 -19.69 5.56 16.36
N GLY A 89 -19.14 6.75 16.08
CA GLY A 89 -18.23 7.44 16.99
C GLY A 89 -16.92 6.70 17.23
N GLN A 90 -16.46 5.86 16.29
CA GLN A 90 -15.28 5.02 16.43
C GLN A 90 -14.30 5.20 15.26
N PRO A 91 -12.98 5.14 15.50
CA PRO A 91 -12.01 5.13 14.44
C PRO A 91 -12.07 3.80 13.65
N VAL A 92 -11.83 3.88 12.34
CA VAL A 92 -11.90 2.71 11.43
C VAL A 92 -11.01 1.57 11.90
N TRP A 93 -9.77 1.84 12.34
CA TRP A 93 -8.86 0.79 12.79
C TRP A 93 -9.42 -0.04 13.97
N ARG A 94 -10.21 0.57 14.87
CA ARG A 94 -10.87 -0.15 15.97
C ARG A 94 -12.03 -1.01 15.47
N LEU A 95 -12.84 -0.49 14.55
CA LEU A 95 -13.95 -1.25 13.95
C LEU A 95 -13.49 -2.45 13.13
N LEU A 96 -12.27 -2.38 12.57
CA LEU A 96 -11.68 -3.47 11.79
C LEU A 96 -11.02 -4.56 12.67
N GLY A 97 -10.83 -4.31 13.98
CA GLY A 97 -10.25 -5.29 14.90
C GLY A 97 -9.47 -4.71 16.08
N GLY A 98 -8.90 -3.50 15.94
CA GLY A 98 -8.36 -2.73 17.06
C GLY A 98 -7.12 -3.30 17.75
N TYR A 99 -6.20 -3.95 17.00
CA TYR A 99 -5.07 -4.65 17.61
C TYR A 99 -4.05 -3.70 18.27
N SER A 100 -3.64 -2.62 17.59
CA SER A 100 -2.66 -1.67 18.13
C SER A 100 -2.81 -0.28 17.50
N ALA A 101 -2.96 0.76 18.34
CA ALA A 101 -2.97 2.14 17.86
C ALA A 101 -1.62 2.61 17.31
N THR A 102 -0.52 1.95 17.65
CA THR A 102 0.84 2.34 17.23
C THR A 102 1.46 1.21 16.43
N VAL A 103 1.89 1.52 15.21
CA VAL A 103 2.46 0.54 14.28
C VAL A 103 3.85 0.99 13.79
N PRO A 104 4.78 0.05 13.57
CA PRO A 104 6.06 0.35 12.93
C PRO A 104 5.88 0.88 11.52
N VAL A 105 6.80 1.75 11.07
CA VAL A 105 6.82 2.26 9.71
C VAL A 105 8.14 1.97 9.02
N TYR A 106 8.14 1.97 7.70
CA TYR A 106 9.33 2.04 6.88
C TYR A 106 9.18 3.16 5.83
N ILE A 107 10.31 3.76 5.46
CA ILE A 107 10.34 4.86 4.50
C ILE A 107 10.80 4.33 3.14
N THR A 108 9.97 4.52 2.12
CA THR A 108 10.35 4.23 0.73
C THR A 108 10.90 5.50 0.08
N PHE A 109 12.14 5.42 -0.35
CA PHE A 109 12.91 6.51 -0.93
C PHE A 109 13.69 6.04 -2.17
N GLY A 110 14.37 6.97 -2.84
CA GLY A 110 15.39 6.62 -3.83
C GLY A 110 14.82 6.01 -5.10
N LEU A 111 14.24 6.84 -5.95
CA LEU A 111 13.76 6.46 -7.27
C LEU A 111 14.94 6.10 -8.20
N LEU A 112 14.63 5.51 -9.35
CA LEU A 112 15.63 5.02 -10.31
C LEU A 112 16.55 6.12 -10.85
N GLU A 113 16.06 7.36 -10.92
CA GLU A 113 16.78 8.53 -11.43
C GLU A 113 17.91 9.01 -10.50
N TYR A 114 17.91 8.58 -9.23
CA TYR A 114 18.93 9.01 -8.27
C TYR A 114 20.28 8.35 -8.56
N SER A 115 21.35 9.14 -8.57
CA SER A 115 22.71 8.62 -8.54
C SER A 115 22.99 7.88 -7.23
N ARG A 116 24.05 7.08 -7.18
CA ARG A 116 24.49 6.42 -5.93
C ARG A 116 24.73 7.43 -4.81
N ALA A 117 25.34 8.59 -5.12
CA ALA A 117 25.61 9.64 -4.14
C ALA A 117 24.30 10.21 -3.56
N GLN A 118 23.33 10.49 -4.40
CA GLN A 118 22.01 10.97 -3.97
C GLN A 118 21.26 9.94 -3.12
N LEU A 119 21.33 8.64 -3.48
CA LEU A 119 20.75 7.56 -2.66
C LEU A 119 21.35 7.53 -1.26
N VAL A 120 22.68 7.63 -1.17
CA VAL A 120 23.42 7.67 0.10
C VAL A 120 23.03 8.89 0.93
N GLU A 121 22.96 10.06 0.31
CA GLU A 121 22.57 11.31 0.97
C GLU A 121 21.15 11.21 1.57
N VAL A 122 20.19 10.76 0.77
CA VAL A 122 18.79 10.64 1.22
C VAL A 122 18.64 9.55 2.28
N ALA A 123 19.33 8.42 2.15
CA ALA A 123 19.32 7.39 3.18
C ALA A 123 19.86 7.90 4.52
N LYS A 124 20.98 8.63 4.51
CA LYS A 124 21.54 9.29 5.71
C LYS A 124 20.60 10.34 6.29
N HIS A 125 19.91 11.10 5.44
CA HIS A 125 18.92 12.08 5.89
C HIS A 125 17.82 11.42 6.73
N PHE A 126 17.23 10.30 6.27
CA PHE A 126 16.19 9.60 7.01
C PHE A 126 16.72 8.93 8.28
N THR A 127 17.91 8.33 8.24
CA THR A 127 18.51 7.71 9.43
C THR A 127 18.85 8.76 10.51
N ALA A 128 19.29 9.95 10.13
CA ALA A 128 19.52 11.07 11.05
C ALA A 128 18.24 11.57 11.75
N GLN A 129 17.07 11.36 11.11
CA GLN A 129 15.76 11.63 11.70
C GLN A 129 15.23 10.50 12.60
N GLY A 130 16.02 9.41 12.76
CA GLY A 130 15.67 8.27 13.60
C GLY A 130 14.83 7.20 12.92
N TYR A 131 14.78 7.18 11.58
CA TYR A 131 14.18 6.08 10.81
C TYR A 131 15.22 4.96 10.60
N ASP A 132 14.88 3.78 11.08
CA ASP A 132 15.73 2.59 11.05
C ASP A 132 15.27 1.51 10.05
N LYS A 133 14.27 1.83 9.23
CA LYS A 133 13.70 0.93 8.22
C LYS A 133 13.53 1.69 6.91
N LEU A 134 14.30 1.32 5.90
CA LEU A 134 14.38 2.03 4.63
C LEU A 134 14.17 1.06 3.45
N LYS A 135 13.39 1.48 2.45
CA LYS A 135 13.20 0.73 1.20
C LYS A 135 13.62 1.60 0.02
N MET A 136 14.44 1.04 -0.87
CA MET A 136 14.88 1.70 -2.10
C MET A 136 14.41 0.95 -3.34
N VAL A 137 14.22 1.67 -4.44
CA VAL A 137 13.83 1.08 -5.72
C VAL A 137 15.09 0.57 -6.46
N VAL A 138 14.97 -0.61 -7.07
CA VAL A 138 15.95 -1.24 -7.95
C VAL A 138 15.37 -1.46 -9.34
N GLY A 139 16.18 -1.77 -10.34
CA GLY A 139 15.75 -1.93 -11.74
C GLY A 139 16.24 -0.79 -12.63
N ILE A 140 17.45 -0.29 -12.36
CA ILE A 140 18.05 0.78 -13.17
C ILE A 140 18.21 0.37 -14.64
N ASN A 141 18.20 1.33 -15.53
CA ASN A 141 18.35 1.12 -16.97
C ASN A 141 17.31 0.13 -17.56
N GLY A 142 16.08 0.18 -17.05
CA GLY A 142 15.03 -0.72 -17.52
C GLY A 142 15.27 -2.19 -17.15
N ALA A 143 15.86 -2.43 -15.98
CA ALA A 143 16.19 -3.76 -15.47
C ALA A 143 17.18 -4.52 -16.39
N GLN A 144 18.25 -3.87 -16.80
CA GLN A 144 19.28 -4.46 -17.66
C GLN A 144 20.66 -4.52 -17.02
N ASP A 145 20.83 -3.98 -15.79
CA ASP A 145 22.12 -3.91 -15.12
C ASP A 145 22.04 -4.34 -13.64
N PRO A 146 22.03 -5.67 -13.37
CA PRO A 146 21.98 -6.18 -11.99
C PRO A 146 23.24 -5.88 -11.19
N ALA A 147 24.37 -5.64 -11.86
CA ALA A 147 25.61 -5.27 -11.18
C ALA A 147 25.55 -3.83 -10.64
N GLU A 148 25.00 -2.91 -11.44
CA GLU A 148 24.77 -1.54 -10.99
C GLU A 148 23.71 -1.48 -9.88
N ASP A 149 22.60 -2.21 -10.00
CA ASP A 149 21.61 -2.31 -8.94
C ASP A 149 22.25 -2.80 -7.63
N ALA A 150 23.05 -3.86 -7.68
CA ALA A 150 23.77 -4.36 -6.51
C ALA A 150 24.77 -3.34 -5.93
N ALA A 151 25.46 -2.58 -6.80
CA ALA A 151 26.38 -1.55 -6.35
C ALA A 151 25.67 -0.36 -5.67
N ARG A 152 24.46 0.00 -6.13
CA ARG A 152 23.58 1.00 -5.51
C ARG A 152 23.11 0.54 -4.13
N VAL A 153 22.67 -0.72 -4.00
CA VAL A 153 22.27 -1.32 -2.71
C VAL A 153 23.45 -1.36 -1.75
N ARG A 154 24.64 -1.78 -2.21
CA ARG A 154 25.87 -1.77 -1.41
C ARG A 154 26.19 -0.38 -0.88
N ALA A 155 26.17 0.64 -1.73
CA ALA A 155 26.48 2.01 -1.33
C ALA A 155 25.55 2.52 -0.23
N VAL A 156 24.25 2.22 -0.32
CA VAL A 156 23.27 2.56 0.74
C VAL A 156 23.57 1.77 2.01
N ARG A 157 23.80 0.44 1.92
CA ARG A 157 24.10 -0.41 3.09
C ARG A 157 25.35 0.08 3.83
N GLU A 158 26.43 0.37 3.14
CA GLU A 158 27.67 0.89 3.71
C GLU A 158 27.44 2.24 4.42
N ALA A 159 26.58 3.08 3.85
CA ALA A 159 26.28 4.41 4.36
C ALA A 159 25.41 4.42 5.63
N VAL A 160 24.45 3.50 5.76
CA VAL A 160 23.50 3.45 6.87
C VAL A 160 23.88 2.44 7.95
N GLY A 161 24.81 1.52 7.65
CA GLY A 161 25.28 0.48 8.59
C GLY A 161 24.29 -0.68 8.75
N GLU A 162 24.71 -1.70 9.50
CA GLU A 162 23.98 -2.98 9.63
C GLU A 162 22.72 -2.90 10.49
N LYS A 163 22.59 -1.88 11.35
CA LYS A 163 21.43 -1.73 12.25
C LYS A 163 20.17 -1.25 11.55
N VAL A 164 20.29 -0.69 10.35
CA VAL A 164 19.15 -0.25 9.54
C VAL A 164 18.61 -1.43 8.76
N GLU A 165 17.34 -1.73 8.89
CA GLU A 165 16.64 -2.68 8.03
C GLU A 165 16.51 -2.08 6.62
N LEU A 166 17.16 -2.71 5.64
CA LEU A 166 17.14 -2.26 4.25
C LEU A 166 16.33 -3.22 3.40
N MET A 167 15.36 -2.70 2.68
CA MET A 167 14.50 -3.40 1.75
C MET A 167 14.74 -2.90 0.32
N VAL A 168 14.50 -3.74 -0.68
CA VAL A 168 14.57 -3.37 -2.09
C VAL A 168 13.26 -3.70 -2.80
N ASP A 169 12.87 -2.83 -3.76
CA ASP A 169 11.61 -2.92 -4.51
C ASP A 169 11.89 -2.87 -6.01
N ALA A 170 11.51 -3.92 -6.72
CA ALA A 170 11.70 -4.03 -8.17
C ALA A 170 10.45 -3.65 -8.98
N ASN A 171 9.31 -3.36 -8.33
CA ASN A 171 8.05 -3.03 -9.02
C ASN A 171 7.72 -4.00 -10.16
N TYR A 172 7.91 -5.31 -9.94
CA TYR A 172 7.70 -6.43 -10.89
C TYR A 172 8.34 -6.24 -12.27
N LEU A 173 9.50 -5.59 -12.33
CA LEU A 173 10.18 -5.29 -13.59
C LEU A 173 11.07 -6.44 -14.10
N PHE A 174 11.37 -7.47 -13.28
CA PHE A 174 12.42 -8.41 -13.64
C PHE A 174 11.91 -9.71 -14.25
N SER A 175 12.69 -10.22 -15.19
CA SER A 175 12.65 -11.63 -15.53
C SER A 175 13.22 -12.48 -14.39
N PHE A 176 12.86 -13.77 -14.34
CA PHE A 176 13.39 -14.66 -13.32
C PHE A 176 14.91 -14.72 -13.25
N PRO A 177 15.67 -14.86 -14.37
CA PRO A 177 17.13 -14.85 -14.33
C PRO A 177 17.72 -13.58 -13.74
N TYR A 178 17.15 -12.42 -14.09
CA TYR A 178 17.60 -11.14 -13.54
C TYR A 178 17.34 -11.04 -12.03
N ALA A 179 16.13 -11.38 -11.60
CA ALA A 179 15.78 -11.37 -10.18
C ALA A 179 16.69 -12.30 -9.35
N LEU A 180 16.99 -13.48 -9.87
CA LEU A 180 17.88 -14.44 -9.20
C LEU A 180 19.34 -13.93 -9.15
N ASP A 181 19.85 -13.35 -10.23
CA ASP A 181 21.20 -12.79 -10.26
C ASP A 181 21.32 -11.62 -9.28
N LEU A 182 20.36 -10.68 -9.29
CA LEU A 182 20.37 -9.56 -8.35
C LEU A 182 20.24 -10.08 -6.90
N ALA A 183 19.32 -11.02 -6.61
CA ALA A 183 19.15 -11.58 -5.27
C ALA A 183 20.48 -12.13 -4.74
N LYS A 184 21.20 -12.92 -5.54
CA LYS A 184 22.52 -13.49 -5.15
C LYS A 184 23.56 -12.40 -4.87
N ARG A 185 23.55 -11.31 -5.64
CA ARG A 185 24.50 -10.20 -5.46
C ARG A 185 24.25 -9.39 -4.21
N ILE A 186 22.95 -9.20 -3.83
CA ILE A 186 22.57 -8.38 -2.67
C ILE A 186 22.38 -9.18 -1.38
N GLU A 187 22.32 -10.51 -1.44
CA GLU A 187 22.15 -11.37 -0.27
C GLU A 187 23.19 -11.10 0.84
N PRO A 188 24.48 -10.80 0.54
CA PRO A 188 25.47 -10.47 1.57
C PRO A 188 25.19 -9.14 2.31
N PHE A 189 24.27 -8.30 1.82
CA PHE A 189 24.00 -7.00 2.41
C PHE A 189 22.87 -7.03 3.45
N GLY A 190 22.36 -8.21 3.86
CA GLY A 190 21.37 -8.34 4.90
C GLY A 190 20.05 -7.63 4.56
N ILE A 191 19.50 -7.92 3.37
CA ILE A 191 18.25 -7.32 2.87
C ILE A 191 17.06 -7.93 3.62
N THR A 192 16.19 -7.09 4.17
CA THR A 192 15.02 -7.50 4.96
C THR A 192 13.95 -8.16 4.10
N TRP A 193 13.68 -7.65 2.90
CA TRP A 193 12.90 -8.30 1.84
C TRP A 193 13.21 -7.76 0.46
N PHE A 194 12.90 -8.57 -0.55
CA PHE A 194 12.92 -8.22 -1.96
C PHE A 194 11.48 -8.15 -2.46
N GLU A 195 11.00 -6.94 -2.74
CA GLU A 195 9.62 -6.65 -3.11
C GLU A 195 9.40 -6.75 -4.61
N GLU A 196 8.33 -7.46 -4.98
CA GLU A 196 7.84 -7.62 -6.36
C GLU A 196 8.94 -7.86 -7.42
N PRO A 197 9.83 -8.85 -7.20
CA PRO A 197 10.96 -9.03 -8.11
C PRO A 197 10.57 -9.55 -9.49
N ILE A 198 9.44 -10.23 -9.65
CA ILE A 198 9.08 -10.93 -10.88
C ILE A 198 7.94 -10.21 -11.61
N TYR A 199 8.09 -10.05 -12.92
CA TYR A 199 7.07 -9.45 -13.78
C TYR A 199 5.68 -10.08 -13.57
N GLY A 200 4.68 -9.21 -13.37
CA GLY A 200 3.29 -9.61 -13.20
C GLY A 200 3.00 -10.41 -11.93
N ASN A 201 3.92 -10.45 -10.97
CA ASN A 201 3.78 -11.25 -9.73
C ASN A 201 3.42 -12.72 -10.00
N ASP A 202 4.06 -13.35 -11.00
CA ASP A 202 3.86 -14.78 -11.27
C ASP A 202 4.18 -15.60 -10.02
N ALA A 203 3.14 -16.14 -9.38
CA ALA A 203 3.25 -16.81 -8.11
C ALA A 203 4.19 -18.03 -8.12
N ARG A 204 4.26 -18.77 -9.25
CA ARG A 204 5.16 -19.94 -9.37
C ARG A 204 6.61 -19.51 -9.51
N LEU A 205 6.87 -18.45 -10.26
CA LEU A 205 8.23 -17.92 -10.39
C LEU A 205 8.70 -17.24 -9.10
N LEU A 206 7.82 -16.51 -8.40
CA LEU A 206 8.13 -15.98 -7.06
C LEU A 206 8.45 -17.09 -6.07
N ALA A 207 7.63 -18.15 -6.03
CA ALA A 207 7.89 -19.33 -5.19
C ALA A 207 9.22 -20.02 -5.55
N ASN A 208 9.57 -20.07 -6.83
CA ASN A 208 10.85 -20.62 -7.27
C ASN A 208 12.03 -19.73 -6.84
N LEU A 209 11.92 -18.41 -6.96
CA LEU A 209 12.92 -17.47 -6.49
C LEU A 209 13.10 -17.57 -4.96
N ARG A 210 12.00 -17.58 -4.22
CA ARG A 210 11.99 -17.71 -2.76
C ARG A 210 12.77 -18.92 -2.27
N ARG A 211 12.71 -20.05 -2.97
CA ARG A 211 13.51 -21.26 -2.64
C ARG A 211 14.99 -21.14 -2.98
N GLN A 212 15.41 -20.18 -3.79
CA GLN A 212 16.78 -20.03 -4.28
C GLN A 212 17.53 -18.83 -3.67
N THR A 213 16.90 -18.06 -2.81
CA THR A 213 17.53 -16.96 -2.05
C THR A 213 17.16 -17.05 -0.57
N ARG A 214 18.02 -16.46 0.28
CA ARG A 214 17.73 -16.28 1.72
C ARG A 214 17.00 -14.97 2.00
N ILE A 215 16.87 -14.09 0.98
CA ILE A 215 16.16 -12.83 1.13
C ILE A 215 14.65 -13.13 1.11
N PRO A 216 13.89 -12.74 2.15
CA PRO A 216 12.44 -12.87 2.14
C PRO A 216 11.81 -12.17 0.94
N ILE A 217 10.79 -12.77 0.35
CA ILE A 217 10.06 -12.22 -0.80
C ILE A 217 8.77 -11.58 -0.32
N SER A 218 8.47 -10.38 -0.82
CA SER A 218 7.20 -9.71 -0.60
C SER A 218 6.52 -9.33 -1.91
N ALA A 219 5.19 -9.40 -1.96
CA ALA A 219 4.40 -8.99 -3.13
C ALA A 219 2.93 -8.77 -2.79
N GLY A 220 2.18 -8.11 -3.69
CA GLY A 220 0.74 -7.99 -3.63
C GLY A 220 0.18 -6.57 -3.60
N GLN A 221 1.02 -5.53 -3.65
CA GLN A 221 0.58 -4.14 -3.48
C GLN A 221 -0.40 -3.64 -4.55
N ASN A 222 -0.35 -4.18 -5.75
CA ASN A 222 -1.23 -3.82 -6.85
C ASN A 222 -2.31 -4.89 -7.14
N GLU A 223 -2.36 -5.96 -6.35
CA GLU A 223 -3.33 -7.01 -6.54
C GLU A 223 -4.72 -6.58 -6.04
N GLY A 224 -5.73 -6.81 -6.86
CA GLY A 224 -7.13 -6.61 -6.49
C GLY A 224 -7.70 -7.87 -5.85
N HIS A 225 -8.48 -7.66 -4.79
CA HIS A 225 -9.29 -8.67 -4.11
C HIS A 225 -8.51 -9.89 -3.57
N LYS A 226 -9.16 -10.66 -2.70
CA LYS A 226 -8.59 -11.83 -2.01
C LYS A 226 -8.15 -12.95 -2.94
N TRP A 227 -8.75 -13.10 -4.10
CA TRP A 227 -8.42 -14.23 -5.01
C TRP A 227 -7.02 -14.12 -5.60
N ARG A 228 -6.57 -12.90 -5.91
CA ARG A 228 -5.19 -12.66 -6.39
C ARG A 228 -4.17 -12.90 -5.27
N HIS A 229 -4.47 -12.42 -4.06
CA HIS A 229 -3.62 -12.67 -2.90
C HIS A 229 -3.60 -14.15 -2.50
N ARG A 230 -4.73 -14.87 -2.67
CA ARG A 230 -4.78 -16.33 -2.46
C ARG A 230 -3.76 -17.06 -3.32
N GLU A 231 -3.61 -16.69 -4.60
CA GLU A 231 -2.64 -17.33 -5.50
C GLU A 231 -1.20 -17.19 -4.97
N LEU A 232 -0.85 -16.04 -4.42
CA LEU A 232 0.46 -15.85 -3.80
C LEU A 232 0.67 -16.75 -2.56
N LEU A 233 -0.38 -16.97 -1.78
CA LEU A 233 -0.32 -17.80 -0.57
C LEU A 233 -0.29 -19.30 -0.88
N ILE A 234 -1.17 -19.81 -1.73
CA ILE A 234 -1.24 -21.24 -2.04
C ILE A 234 0.01 -21.77 -2.77
N HIS A 235 0.69 -20.88 -3.50
CA HIS A 235 1.96 -21.21 -4.15
C HIS A 235 3.18 -21.00 -3.25
N GLU A 236 2.99 -20.56 -2.00
CA GLU A 236 4.09 -20.21 -1.08
C GLU A 236 5.06 -19.20 -1.71
N ALA A 237 4.49 -18.23 -2.44
CA ALA A 237 5.25 -17.28 -3.26
C ALA A 237 5.89 -16.16 -2.45
N VAL A 238 5.40 -15.89 -1.24
CA VAL A 238 5.81 -14.75 -0.42
C VAL A 238 6.05 -15.12 1.04
N ASP A 239 6.93 -14.39 1.69
CA ASP A 239 7.16 -14.38 3.14
C ASP A 239 6.38 -13.24 3.81
N ILE A 240 6.09 -12.17 3.06
CA ILE A 240 5.28 -11.03 3.49
C ILE A 240 4.25 -10.74 2.40
N LEU A 241 2.95 -10.71 2.75
CA LEU A 241 1.92 -10.30 1.82
C LEU A 241 1.66 -8.80 1.93
N GLN A 242 1.45 -8.13 0.79
CA GLN A 242 1.36 -6.67 0.76
C GLN A 242 0.02 -6.15 0.22
N PRO A 243 -1.12 -6.37 0.91
CA PRO A 243 -2.38 -5.77 0.50
C PRO A 243 -2.31 -4.23 0.65
N ASN A 244 -2.86 -3.51 -0.33
CA ASN A 244 -3.03 -2.06 -0.27
C ASN A 244 -4.51 -1.72 -0.33
N VAL A 245 -5.06 -1.08 0.70
CA VAL A 245 -6.51 -0.79 0.80
C VAL A 245 -7.00 0.11 -0.34
N VAL A 246 -6.12 0.85 -0.99
CA VAL A 246 -6.44 1.73 -2.12
C VAL A 246 -6.66 0.93 -3.42
N TYR A 247 -6.21 -0.33 -3.47
CA TYR A 247 -6.27 -1.18 -4.66
C TYR A 247 -6.95 -2.54 -4.44
N VAL A 248 -6.91 -3.07 -3.23
CA VAL A 248 -7.38 -4.44 -2.90
C VAL A 248 -8.90 -4.61 -2.92
N GLY A 249 -9.66 -3.55 -2.99
CA GLY A 249 -11.13 -3.54 -2.81
C GLY A 249 -11.55 -2.91 -1.48
N GLY A 250 -10.71 -2.02 -0.93
CA GLY A 250 -10.97 -1.29 0.32
C GLY A 250 -10.68 -2.08 1.59
N TYR A 251 -11.20 -1.58 2.70
CA TYR A 251 -11.06 -2.25 4.01
C TYR A 251 -11.86 -3.54 4.10
N THR A 252 -13.06 -3.56 3.51
CA THR A 252 -13.93 -4.74 3.49
C THR A 252 -13.23 -5.97 2.91
N GLU A 253 -12.41 -5.79 1.89
CA GLU A 253 -11.64 -6.87 1.30
C GLU A 253 -10.28 -7.04 1.97
N GLY A 254 -9.65 -5.95 2.38
CA GLY A 254 -8.35 -5.95 3.06
C GLY A 254 -8.31 -6.81 4.32
N VAL A 255 -9.34 -6.76 5.16
CA VAL A 255 -9.42 -7.61 6.37
C VAL A 255 -9.54 -9.09 6.04
N LYS A 256 -10.20 -9.46 4.93
CA LYS A 256 -10.28 -10.86 4.46
C LYS A 256 -8.93 -11.35 3.98
N VAL A 257 -8.18 -10.50 3.26
CA VAL A 257 -6.81 -10.79 2.84
C VAL A 257 -5.90 -10.97 4.04
N ALA A 258 -6.00 -10.08 5.05
CA ALA A 258 -5.23 -10.18 6.28
C ALA A 258 -5.53 -11.48 7.06
N ALA A 259 -6.81 -11.84 7.20
CA ALA A 259 -7.23 -13.08 7.87
C ALA A 259 -6.73 -14.33 7.11
N MET A 260 -6.80 -14.30 5.79
CA MET A 260 -6.27 -15.39 4.96
C MET A 260 -4.76 -15.52 5.11
N ALA A 261 -4.00 -14.42 5.06
CA ALA A 261 -2.56 -14.42 5.29
C ALA A 261 -2.20 -14.96 6.69
N GLN A 262 -2.98 -14.60 7.71
CA GLN A 262 -2.79 -15.09 9.08
C GLN A 262 -2.95 -16.61 9.17
N ALA A 263 -3.92 -17.19 8.45
CA ALA A 263 -4.13 -18.64 8.40
C ALA A 263 -2.94 -19.39 7.75
N TYR A 264 -2.16 -18.72 6.91
CA TYR A 264 -0.91 -19.23 6.33
C TYR A 264 0.34 -18.84 7.14
N ASN A 265 0.20 -18.22 8.32
CA ASN A 265 1.29 -17.68 9.14
C ASN A 265 2.15 -16.63 8.41
N VAL A 266 1.55 -15.88 7.49
CA VAL A 266 2.20 -14.83 6.72
C VAL A 266 1.82 -13.47 7.31
N PRO A 267 2.79 -12.62 7.71
CA PRO A 267 2.52 -11.26 8.11
C PRO A 267 2.10 -10.41 6.92
N ILE A 268 1.38 -9.31 7.20
CA ILE A 268 1.09 -8.30 6.19
C ILE A 268 1.85 -7.01 6.48
N ALA A 269 2.37 -6.39 5.42
CA ALA A 269 2.81 -5.00 5.38
C ALA A 269 2.13 -4.37 4.17
N ASN A 270 1.85 -3.05 4.17
CA ASN A 270 1.41 -2.50 2.90
C ASN A 270 2.61 -2.13 2.02
N GLY A 271 2.44 -2.27 0.71
CA GLY A 271 3.28 -1.68 -0.33
C GLY A 271 2.47 -0.68 -1.16
N GLY A 272 3.11 0.05 -2.08
CA GLY A 272 2.44 1.01 -2.97
C GLY A 272 1.98 2.30 -2.29
N GLY A 273 2.51 2.61 -1.12
CA GLY A 273 2.28 3.89 -0.42
C GLY A 273 0.91 4.06 0.22
N TRP A 274 0.42 5.30 0.23
CA TRP A 274 -0.86 5.74 0.83
C TRP A 274 -0.94 5.42 2.33
N PRO A 275 0.05 5.86 3.14
CA PRO A 275 0.18 5.50 4.54
C PRO A 275 -1.08 5.82 5.35
N HIS A 276 -1.67 6.99 5.16
CA HIS A 276 -2.80 7.49 5.95
C HIS A 276 -4.07 6.62 5.84
N HIS A 277 -4.18 5.81 4.78
CA HIS A 277 -5.27 4.84 4.60
C HIS A 277 -4.84 3.44 5.05
N ASN A 278 -3.65 3.00 4.62
CA ASN A 278 -3.18 1.65 4.91
C ASN A 278 -2.88 1.41 6.40
N MET A 279 -2.51 2.44 7.17
CA MET A 279 -2.25 2.29 8.60
C MET A 279 -3.45 1.73 9.38
N HIS A 280 -4.70 2.02 8.94
CA HIS A 280 -5.90 1.49 9.61
C HIS A 280 -6.00 -0.03 9.51
N LEU A 281 -5.70 -0.62 8.35
CA LEU A 281 -5.70 -2.07 8.20
C LEU A 281 -4.56 -2.70 9.02
N ILE A 282 -3.35 -2.14 8.94
CA ILE A 282 -2.18 -2.69 9.65
C ILE A 282 -2.37 -2.59 11.18
N ALA A 283 -2.94 -1.50 11.66
CA ALA A 283 -3.24 -1.30 13.09
C ALA A 283 -4.37 -2.20 13.61
N ALA A 284 -5.25 -2.68 12.72
CA ALA A 284 -6.43 -3.44 13.10
C ALA A 284 -6.16 -4.91 13.38
N VAL A 285 -5.17 -5.52 12.75
CA VAL A 285 -5.01 -6.99 12.70
C VAL A 285 -3.71 -7.46 13.36
N ALA A 286 -3.77 -8.64 13.99
CA ALA A 286 -2.64 -9.16 14.77
C ALA A 286 -1.40 -9.51 13.92
N ASN A 287 -1.59 -9.85 12.64
CA ASN A 287 -0.50 -10.09 11.69
C ASN A 287 -0.11 -8.85 10.89
N GLY A 288 -0.61 -7.67 11.24
CA GLY A 288 -0.16 -6.38 10.72
C GLY A 288 1.24 -6.06 11.22
N TRP A 289 2.21 -5.95 10.30
CA TRP A 289 3.61 -5.82 10.69
C TRP A 289 4.12 -4.38 10.62
N ARG A 290 3.99 -3.71 9.46
CA ARG A 290 4.47 -2.32 9.29
C ARG A 290 3.77 -1.58 8.16
N VAL A 291 3.81 -0.24 8.23
CA VAL A 291 3.20 0.68 7.25
C VAL A 291 4.27 1.35 6.40
N GLU A 292 4.03 1.41 5.10
CA GLU A 292 4.87 2.13 4.14
C GLU A 292 4.60 3.63 4.13
N PHE A 293 5.62 4.41 4.39
CA PHE A 293 5.65 5.85 4.12
C PHE A 293 6.47 6.11 2.85
N HIS A 294 5.84 5.85 1.69
CA HIS A 294 6.41 6.16 0.39
C HIS A 294 6.39 7.68 0.20
N VAL A 295 7.55 8.31 0.09
CA VAL A 295 7.71 9.76 0.18
C VAL A 295 6.73 10.58 -0.68
N PRO A 296 6.55 10.34 -2.01
CA PRO A 296 5.57 11.08 -2.80
C PRO A 296 4.11 10.96 -2.32
N MET A 297 3.67 9.76 -1.88
CA MET A 297 2.31 9.54 -1.39
C MET A 297 2.12 10.07 0.03
N TRP A 298 3.15 10.00 0.85
CA TRP A 298 3.16 10.63 2.17
C TRP A 298 2.98 12.13 2.07
N VAL A 299 3.82 12.82 1.27
CA VAL A 299 3.72 14.27 1.03
C VAL A 299 2.35 14.64 0.45
N THR A 300 1.83 13.87 -0.50
CA THR A 300 0.48 14.10 -1.04
C THR A 300 -0.57 14.03 0.07
N GLY A 301 -0.49 13.05 0.97
CA GLY A 301 -1.41 12.94 2.10
C GLY A 301 -1.34 14.15 3.05
N GLU A 302 -0.12 14.66 3.33
CA GLU A 302 0.05 15.86 4.16
C GLU A 302 -0.48 17.16 3.48
N MET A 303 -0.58 17.17 2.17
CA MET A 303 -1.18 18.31 1.44
C MET A 303 -2.71 18.27 1.44
N ILE A 304 -3.30 17.08 1.22
CA ILE A 304 -4.76 16.91 1.09
C ILE A 304 -5.50 16.77 2.41
N TYR A 305 -4.79 16.50 3.52
CA TYR A 305 -5.38 16.41 4.85
C TYR A 305 -4.77 17.43 5.81
N ARG A 306 -5.61 17.96 6.71
CA ARG A 306 -5.19 18.81 7.83
C ARG A 306 -4.69 17.93 8.97
N ASP A 307 -3.45 18.13 9.40
CA ASP A 307 -2.84 17.44 10.52
C ASP A 307 -3.05 15.89 10.54
N PRO A 308 -2.68 15.18 9.46
CA PRO A 308 -2.74 13.73 9.46
C PRO A 308 -1.67 13.12 10.37
N PRO A 309 -1.85 11.88 10.85
CA PRO A 309 -0.82 11.19 11.64
C PRO A 309 0.52 11.14 10.90
N LYS A 310 1.58 11.58 11.59
CA LYS A 310 2.95 11.63 11.06
C LYS A 310 3.82 10.57 11.73
N PRO A 311 4.74 9.95 10.97
CA PRO A 311 5.66 9.00 11.54
C PRO A 311 6.69 9.72 12.44
N SER A 312 7.04 9.09 13.54
CA SER A 312 8.08 9.57 14.45
C SER A 312 8.88 8.39 14.98
N ARG A 313 10.21 8.48 14.89
CA ARG A 313 11.13 7.45 15.40
C ARG A 313 10.74 6.03 14.97
N GLY A 314 10.46 5.85 13.67
CA GLY A 314 10.15 4.55 13.10
C GLY A 314 8.75 3.98 13.42
N LYS A 315 7.83 4.78 13.95
CA LYS A 315 6.45 4.39 14.28
C LYS A 315 5.46 5.49 13.90
N VAL A 316 4.20 5.11 13.67
CA VAL A 316 3.07 6.04 13.57
C VAL A 316 2.00 5.63 14.58
N THR A 317 1.37 6.62 15.23
CA THR A 317 0.24 6.41 16.13
C THR A 317 -1.02 6.97 15.48
N LEU A 318 -2.02 6.12 15.32
CA LEU A 318 -3.32 6.50 14.78
C LEU A 318 -4.12 7.32 15.79
N THR A 319 -5.00 8.17 15.29
CA THR A 319 -5.87 9.00 16.13
C THR A 319 -7.06 8.18 16.66
N GLU A 320 -7.66 8.67 17.74
CA GLU A 320 -8.94 8.16 18.26
C GLU A 320 -10.15 8.89 17.64
N ARG A 321 -9.92 9.80 16.70
CA ARG A 321 -11.01 10.50 15.98
C ARG A 321 -11.87 9.50 15.20
N PRO A 322 -13.21 9.67 15.20
CA PRO A 322 -14.11 8.80 14.43
C PRO A 322 -13.79 8.77 12.93
N GLY A 323 -14.14 7.66 12.30
CA GLY A 323 -13.84 7.44 10.87
C GLY A 323 -12.36 7.20 10.63
N LEU A 324 -11.84 7.74 9.54
CA LEU A 324 -10.40 7.74 9.24
C LEU A 324 -9.62 8.70 10.15
N GLY A 325 -10.31 9.60 10.84
CA GLY A 325 -9.66 10.65 11.61
C GLY A 325 -8.86 11.64 10.74
N LEU A 326 -9.12 11.66 9.44
CA LEU A 326 -8.48 12.52 8.45
C LEU A 326 -9.45 13.65 8.07
N GLU A 327 -9.01 14.87 8.28
CA GLU A 327 -9.77 16.07 7.92
C GLU A 327 -9.29 16.59 6.55
N PRO A 328 -10.14 16.66 5.51
CA PRO A 328 -9.75 17.19 4.22
C PRO A 328 -9.29 18.64 4.29
N ASN A 329 -8.23 18.96 3.57
CA ASN A 329 -7.82 20.32 3.29
C ASN A 329 -8.58 20.82 2.05
N GLU A 330 -9.77 21.40 2.28
CA GLU A 330 -10.69 21.81 1.22
C GLU A 330 -10.06 22.86 0.27
N GLU A 331 -9.18 23.71 0.78
CA GLU A 331 -8.47 24.72 -0.03
C GLU A 331 -7.52 24.06 -1.01
N ALA A 332 -6.66 23.14 -0.52
CA ALA A 332 -5.72 22.41 -1.36
C ALA A 332 -6.43 21.49 -2.37
N LEU A 333 -7.55 20.87 -1.97
CA LEU A 333 -8.35 20.03 -2.88
C LEU A 333 -9.03 20.87 -3.96
N LYS A 334 -9.48 22.09 -3.64
CA LYS A 334 -10.10 23.01 -4.61
C LYS A 334 -9.08 23.54 -5.63
N GLU A 335 -7.89 23.93 -5.16
CA GLU A 335 -6.80 24.41 -6.01
C GLU A 335 -6.26 23.31 -6.95
N ALA A 336 -6.24 22.06 -6.47
CA ALA A 336 -5.75 20.92 -7.25
C ALA A 336 -6.80 20.26 -8.15
N ARG A 337 -8.06 20.75 -8.12
CA ARG A 337 -9.15 20.12 -8.87
C ARG A 337 -8.97 20.32 -10.38
N GLU A 338 -8.84 19.22 -11.10
CA GLU A 338 -8.96 19.25 -12.57
C GLU A 338 -10.43 19.47 -12.98
N PRO A 339 -10.66 20.20 -14.09
CA PRO A 339 -12.00 20.48 -14.60
C PRO A 339 -12.77 19.22 -15.04
#